data_1ecf8f542deef996dd8efa9472b8a5f3
#
_entry.id   1ecf8f542deef996dd8efa9472b8a5f3
#
_cell.length_a   1.000
_cell.length_b   1.000
_cell.length_c   1.000
_cell.angle_alpha   90.00
_cell.angle_beta   90.00
_cell.angle_gamma   90.00
#
_symmetry.space_group_name_H-M   'P 1'
#
loop_
_entity.id
_entity.type
_entity.pdbx_description
1 polymer ?
#
loop_
_entity_poly.entity_id
_entity_poly.type
_entity_poly.pdbx_seq_one_letter_code
_entity_poly.pdbx_strand_id
1 'polypeptide(L)'
;MRTLLLLTTTLWLAGALACTGNNPTYATAYAPSVAGGNPSHGPAIIQAYGCGACHTIPGVRNAHGLVGPPLLWWSRRTFIAGELPNTPENLVHWIESPQSIEAHTAMPTLGLSDQDARDVAAYLYTLR
;
A
#
# COMPACT_ATOMS: atom_id res chain seq x y z
N MET A 1 -21.99 -23.77 72.86
CA MET A 1 -22.49 -23.83 71.49
C MET A 1 -21.64 -22.91 70.64
N ARG A 2 -20.74 -23.48 69.83
CA ARG A 2 -19.79 -22.71 68.99
C ARG A 2 -20.29 -22.80 67.55
N THR A 3 -20.74 -21.68 67.02
CA THR A 3 -21.23 -21.54 65.64
C THR A 3 -20.03 -21.32 64.71
N LEU A 4 -19.77 -22.26 63.83
CA LEU A 4 -18.68 -22.23 62.87
C LEU A 4 -19.12 -21.46 61.63
N LEU A 5 -18.58 -20.25 61.41
CA LEU A 5 -18.79 -19.47 60.18
C LEU A 5 -17.83 -19.97 59.11
N LEU A 6 -18.40 -20.61 58.07
CA LEU A 6 -17.68 -20.96 56.85
C LEU A 6 -17.66 -19.74 55.92
N LEU A 7 -16.52 -19.09 55.78
CA LEU A 7 -16.24 -18.07 54.80
C LEU A 7 -15.91 -18.74 53.46
N THR A 8 -16.85 -18.71 52.52
CA THR A 8 -16.61 -19.11 51.15
C THR A 8 -16.02 -17.94 50.36
N THR A 9 -14.70 -17.98 50.14
CA THR A 9 -14.02 -17.05 49.26
C THR A 9 -14.22 -17.47 47.81
N THR A 10 -15.15 -16.80 47.12
CA THR A 10 -15.31 -16.94 45.67
C THR A 10 -14.18 -16.21 44.95
N LEU A 11 -13.25 -16.99 44.39
CA LEU A 11 -12.13 -16.49 43.55
C LEU A 11 -12.69 -16.11 42.17
N TRP A 12 -12.86 -14.81 41.92
CA TRP A 12 -13.15 -14.28 40.61
C TRP A 12 -11.88 -14.31 39.74
N LEU A 13 -11.74 -15.31 38.88
CA LEU A 13 -10.77 -15.25 37.77
C LEU A 13 -11.30 -14.24 36.75
N ALA A 14 -10.82 -13.01 36.82
CA ALA A 14 -10.96 -12.05 35.74
C ALA A 14 -10.08 -12.52 34.57
N GLY A 15 -10.69 -13.19 33.60
CA GLY A 15 -10.08 -13.51 32.32
C GLY A 15 -9.86 -12.20 31.55
N ALA A 16 -8.65 -11.65 31.64
CA ALA A 16 -8.23 -10.58 30.74
C ALA A 16 -8.15 -11.18 29.31
N LEU A 17 -9.21 -11.00 28.51
CA LEU A 17 -9.10 -11.16 27.05
C LEU A 17 -8.14 -10.07 26.57
N ALA A 18 -6.86 -10.40 26.46
CA ALA A 18 -5.91 -9.58 25.74
C ALA A 18 -6.30 -9.60 24.26
N CYS A 19 -6.97 -8.54 23.81
CA CYS A 19 -7.09 -8.25 22.39
C CYS A 19 -5.69 -7.90 21.86
N THR A 20 -4.86 -8.91 21.64
CA THR A 20 -3.61 -8.75 20.89
C THR A 20 -3.97 -8.58 19.42
N GLY A 21 -4.33 -7.35 19.02
CA GLY A 21 -4.70 -6.98 17.66
C GLY A 21 -3.55 -7.00 16.65
N ASN A 22 -2.49 -7.75 16.93
CA ASN A 22 -1.38 -8.00 16.01
C ASN A 22 -1.61 -9.29 15.23
N ASN A 23 -2.74 -9.37 14.51
CA ASN A 23 -2.89 -10.44 13.54
C ASN A 23 -2.31 -9.95 12.19
N PRO A 24 -1.09 -10.39 11.81
CA PRO A 24 -0.45 -9.97 10.55
C PRO A 24 -1.29 -10.35 9.32
N THR A 25 -2.22 -11.27 9.47
CA THR A 25 -3.11 -11.74 8.40
C THR A 25 -4.08 -10.67 7.89
N TYR A 26 -4.52 -9.73 8.74
CA TYR A 26 -5.44 -8.66 8.29
C TYR A 26 -4.73 -7.57 7.50
N ALA A 27 -3.47 -7.32 7.79
CA ALA A 27 -2.70 -6.30 7.10
C ALA A 27 -2.31 -6.72 5.67
N THR A 28 -2.16 -8.03 5.42
CA THR A 28 -1.86 -8.59 4.10
C THR A 28 -3.10 -8.84 3.26
N ALA A 29 -4.28 -9.07 3.90
CA ALA A 29 -5.52 -9.38 3.19
C ALA A 29 -6.15 -8.17 2.45
N TYR A 30 -5.72 -6.95 2.75
CA TYR A 30 -6.33 -5.73 2.19
C TYR A 30 -5.43 -4.95 1.20
N ALA A 31 -4.21 -5.39 0.95
CA ALA A 31 -3.42 -4.80 -0.13
C ALA A 31 -3.78 -5.50 -1.43
N PRO A 32 -4.31 -4.79 -2.44
CA PRO A 32 -4.53 -5.38 -3.74
C PRO A 32 -3.21 -5.97 -4.28
N SER A 33 -3.25 -7.19 -4.78
CA SER A 33 -2.10 -7.81 -5.42
C SER A 33 -2.14 -7.52 -6.91
N VAL A 34 -1.01 -7.11 -7.48
CA VAL A 34 -0.88 -6.94 -8.93
C VAL A 34 -0.51 -8.29 -9.53
N ALA A 35 -1.39 -8.84 -10.37
CA ALA A 35 -1.15 -10.11 -11.03
C ALA A 35 0.13 -10.06 -11.87
N GLY A 36 1.06 -10.98 -11.63
CA GLY A 36 2.36 -11.04 -12.33
C GLY A 36 3.38 -9.99 -11.90
N GLY A 37 3.04 -9.08 -10.98
CA GLY A 37 3.95 -8.04 -10.49
C GLY A 37 4.85 -8.52 -9.35
N ASN A 38 6.12 -8.15 -9.39
CA ASN A 38 7.10 -8.40 -8.33
C ASN A 38 7.51 -7.08 -7.65
N PRO A 39 7.04 -6.81 -6.42
CA PRO A 39 7.33 -5.54 -5.74
C PRO A 39 8.82 -5.32 -5.44
N SER A 40 9.65 -6.38 -5.40
CA SER A 40 11.08 -6.23 -5.13
C SER A 40 11.85 -5.59 -6.29
N HIS A 41 11.33 -5.65 -7.52
CA HIS A 41 11.93 -5.00 -8.70
C HIS A 41 11.54 -3.52 -8.82
N GLY A 42 10.38 -3.14 -8.28
CA GLY A 42 9.80 -1.80 -8.41
C GLY A 42 10.77 -0.65 -8.14
N PRO A 43 11.52 -0.64 -7.01
CA PRO A 43 12.44 0.47 -6.71
C PRO A 43 13.52 0.71 -7.77
N ALA A 44 14.09 -0.35 -8.34
CA ALA A 44 15.11 -0.25 -9.39
C ALA A 44 14.52 0.29 -10.70
N ILE A 45 13.33 -0.19 -11.07
CA ILE A 45 12.58 0.26 -12.25
C ILE A 45 12.19 1.73 -12.10
N ILE A 46 11.58 2.12 -10.97
CA ILE A 46 11.22 3.51 -10.65
C ILE A 46 12.44 4.44 -10.79
N GLN A 47 13.60 4.00 -10.35
CA GLN A 47 14.83 4.76 -10.45
C GLN A 47 15.33 4.85 -11.91
N ALA A 48 15.28 3.76 -12.66
CA ALA A 48 15.71 3.69 -14.05
C ALA A 48 14.87 4.59 -14.97
N TYR A 49 13.55 4.61 -14.76
CA TYR A 49 12.62 5.45 -15.53
C TYR A 49 12.49 6.89 -15.01
N GLY A 50 13.20 7.23 -13.93
CA GLY A 50 13.26 8.61 -13.42
C GLY A 50 11.99 9.12 -12.75
N CYS A 51 11.09 8.26 -12.29
CA CYS A 51 9.84 8.65 -11.64
C CYS A 51 10.07 9.59 -10.43
N GLY A 52 11.19 9.40 -9.72
CA GLY A 52 11.61 10.20 -8.59
C GLY A 52 11.93 11.66 -8.91
N ALA A 53 12.12 12.03 -10.19
CA ALA A 53 12.31 13.43 -10.58
C ALA A 53 11.03 14.26 -10.36
N CYS A 54 9.86 13.63 -10.50
CA CYS A 54 8.57 14.29 -10.33
C CYS A 54 7.88 13.92 -9.02
N HIS A 55 8.08 12.71 -8.51
CA HIS A 55 7.38 12.17 -7.35
C HIS A 55 8.30 11.95 -6.14
N THR A 56 7.77 12.23 -4.94
CA THR A 56 8.33 11.71 -3.70
C THR A 56 7.85 10.27 -3.51
N ILE A 57 8.79 9.30 -3.46
CA ILE A 57 8.47 7.86 -3.40
C ILE A 57 9.27 7.22 -2.26
N PRO A 58 8.61 6.78 -1.16
CA PRO A 58 9.27 6.13 -0.05
C PRO A 58 10.09 4.90 -0.50
N GLY A 59 11.25 4.69 0.09
CA GLY A 59 12.10 3.53 -0.18
C GLY A 59 12.87 3.57 -1.50
N VAL A 60 12.66 4.59 -2.34
CA VAL A 60 13.40 4.79 -3.60
C VAL A 60 14.42 5.91 -3.42
N ARG A 61 15.70 5.60 -3.67
CA ARG A 61 16.79 6.57 -3.53
C ARG A 61 16.61 7.74 -4.50
N ASN A 62 16.81 8.97 -4.00
CA ASN A 62 16.69 10.22 -4.75
C ASN A 62 15.31 10.51 -5.34
N ALA A 63 14.26 9.82 -4.87
CA ALA A 63 12.89 10.07 -5.28
C ALA A 63 12.23 11.11 -4.35
N HIS A 64 12.54 12.38 -4.58
CA HIS A 64 12.08 13.53 -3.77
C HIS A 64 11.44 14.62 -4.63
N GLY A 65 11.01 14.30 -5.85
CA GLY A 65 10.34 15.23 -6.74
C GLY A 65 9.03 15.76 -6.17
N LEU A 66 8.72 17.02 -6.49
CA LEU A 66 7.54 17.76 -6.01
C LEU A 66 6.62 18.22 -7.15
N VAL A 67 6.91 17.82 -8.39
CA VAL A 67 6.10 18.17 -9.57
C VAL A 67 4.80 17.38 -9.58
N GLY A 68 4.91 16.07 -9.34
CA GLY A 68 3.76 15.18 -9.17
C GLY A 68 3.40 15.01 -7.69
N PRO A 69 2.22 14.47 -7.39
CA PRO A 69 1.84 14.18 -6.02
C PRO A 69 2.77 13.16 -5.38
N PRO A 70 3.09 13.27 -4.08
CA PRO A 70 3.88 12.27 -3.39
C PRO A 70 3.15 10.93 -3.39
N LEU A 71 3.86 9.81 -3.63
CA LEU A 71 3.26 8.47 -3.73
C LEU A 71 3.25 7.71 -2.39
N LEU A 72 3.26 8.44 -1.26
CA LEU A 72 3.11 7.87 0.08
C LEU A 72 1.71 7.26 0.24
N TRP A 73 1.62 6.20 1.05
CA TRP A 73 0.37 5.52 1.40
C TRP A 73 -0.49 5.16 0.19
N TRP A 74 0.14 4.77 -0.90
CA TRP A 74 -0.53 4.49 -2.17
C TRP A 74 -1.69 3.50 -2.02
N SER A 75 -1.49 2.43 -1.25
CA SER A 75 -2.50 1.39 -1.02
C SER A 75 -3.79 1.89 -0.33
N ARG A 76 -3.77 3.09 0.24
CA ARG A 76 -4.93 3.71 0.91
C ARG A 76 -5.69 4.69 0.02
N ARG A 77 -5.21 4.94 -1.19
CA ARG A 77 -5.87 5.87 -2.12
C ARG A 77 -7.09 5.22 -2.74
N THR A 78 -8.11 6.01 -2.96
CA THR A 78 -9.35 5.58 -3.60
C THR A 78 -9.31 5.77 -5.11
N PHE A 79 -8.57 6.79 -5.58
CA PHE A 79 -8.48 7.16 -6.98
C PHE A 79 -7.04 7.33 -7.44
N ILE A 80 -6.82 7.09 -8.75
CA ILE A 80 -5.61 7.39 -9.50
C ILE A 80 -5.87 8.67 -10.28
N ALA A 81 -5.03 9.69 -10.08
CA ALA A 81 -5.11 10.99 -10.74
C ALA A 81 -6.46 11.73 -10.62
N GLY A 82 -7.38 11.24 -9.81
CA GLY A 82 -8.76 11.74 -9.75
C GLY A 82 -9.70 11.12 -10.78
N GLU A 83 -9.18 10.33 -11.74
CA GLU A 83 -9.91 9.84 -12.91
C GLU A 83 -10.39 8.39 -12.75
N LEU A 84 -9.50 7.49 -12.28
CA LEU A 84 -9.80 6.07 -12.21
C LEU A 84 -9.86 5.56 -10.76
N PRO A 85 -10.72 4.58 -10.45
CA PRO A 85 -10.62 3.83 -9.21
C PRO A 85 -9.23 3.21 -9.05
N ASN A 86 -8.67 3.24 -7.84
CA ASN A 86 -7.35 2.69 -7.56
C ASN A 86 -7.41 1.15 -7.50
N THR A 87 -7.43 0.52 -8.68
CA THR A 87 -7.29 -0.94 -8.85
C THR A 87 -5.93 -1.27 -9.46
N PRO A 88 -5.42 -2.51 -9.29
CA PRO A 88 -4.16 -2.94 -9.89
C PRO A 88 -4.11 -2.72 -11.42
N GLU A 89 -5.16 -3.08 -12.12
CA GLU A 89 -5.25 -2.98 -13.59
C GLU A 89 -5.22 -1.51 -14.03
N ASN A 90 -5.99 -0.66 -13.36
CA ASN A 90 -6.03 0.77 -13.64
C ASN A 90 -4.68 1.44 -13.35
N LEU A 91 -3.98 1.00 -12.30
CA LEU A 91 -2.66 1.54 -11.99
C LEU A 91 -1.62 1.16 -13.04
N VAL A 92 -1.61 -0.10 -13.49
CA VAL A 92 -0.72 -0.54 -14.58
C VAL A 92 -1.01 0.29 -15.83
N HIS A 93 -2.28 0.41 -16.24
CA HIS A 93 -2.67 1.22 -17.41
C HIS A 93 -2.25 2.70 -17.27
N TRP A 94 -2.46 3.30 -16.09
CA TRP A 94 -2.02 4.68 -15.82
C TRP A 94 -0.51 4.85 -15.95
N ILE A 95 0.29 3.90 -15.44
CA ILE A 95 1.76 3.95 -15.53
C ILE A 95 2.25 3.83 -16.97
N GLU A 96 1.61 2.98 -17.78
CA GLU A 96 1.97 2.75 -19.18
C GLU A 96 1.57 3.91 -20.10
N SER A 97 0.36 4.43 -19.93
CA SER A 97 -0.25 5.35 -20.90
C SER A 97 -1.12 6.41 -20.21
N PRO A 98 -0.54 7.30 -19.39
CA PRO A 98 -1.31 8.28 -18.63
C PRO A 98 -2.14 9.23 -19.51
N GLN A 99 -1.63 9.64 -20.69
CA GLN A 99 -2.37 10.52 -21.62
C GLN A 99 -3.54 9.84 -22.31
N SER A 100 -3.62 8.51 -22.33
CA SER A 100 -4.80 7.80 -22.83
C SER A 100 -6.01 7.91 -21.90
N ILE A 101 -5.74 8.23 -20.61
CA ILE A 101 -6.73 8.38 -19.54
C ILE A 101 -7.04 9.87 -19.33
N GLU A 102 -6.00 10.68 -19.14
CA GLU A 102 -6.10 12.13 -18.98
C GLU A 102 -5.16 12.81 -19.99
N ALA A 103 -5.74 13.31 -21.07
CA ALA A 103 -4.99 13.86 -22.21
C ALA A 103 -4.09 15.07 -21.85
N HIS A 104 -4.42 15.78 -20.78
CA HIS A 104 -3.69 16.97 -20.33
C HIS A 104 -2.81 16.72 -19.11
N THR A 105 -2.63 15.47 -18.70
CA THR A 105 -1.74 15.17 -17.55
C THR A 105 -0.30 15.55 -17.85
N ALA A 106 0.38 16.11 -16.84
CA ALA A 106 1.81 16.38 -16.90
C ALA A 106 2.67 15.11 -16.76
N MET A 107 2.09 13.97 -16.38
CA MET A 107 2.81 12.70 -16.28
C MET A 107 3.10 12.16 -17.69
N PRO A 108 4.37 12.03 -18.09
CA PRO A 108 4.72 11.59 -19.45
C PRO A 108 4.52 10.07 -19.62
N THR A 109 4.26 9.64 -20.84
CA THR A 109 4.41 8.23 -21.24
C THR A 109 5.91 7.91 -21.36
N LEU A 110 6.41 7.05 -20.47
CA LEU A 110 7.84 6.74 -20.35
C LEU A 110 8.24 5.48 -21.13
N GLY A 111 7.29 4.76 -21.73
CA GLY A 111 7.56 3.55 -22.51
C GLY A 111 7.92 2.33 -21.65
N LEU A 112 7.36 2.22 -20.44
CA LEU A 112 7.51 1.02 -19.63
C LEU A 112 6.94 -0.19 -20.37
N SER A 113 7.60 -1.35 -20.20
CA SER A 113 6.98 -2.62 -20.57
C SER A 113 5.84 -2.95 -19.61
N ASP A 114 4.88 -3.79 -20.05
CA ASP A 114 3.80 -4.29 -19.18
C ASP A 114 4.35 -4.92 -17.89
N GLN A 115 5.44 -5.68 -17.99
CA GLN A 115 6.06 -6.27 -16.81
C GLN A 115 6.65 -5.22 -15.86
N ASP A 116 7.36 -4.21 -16.39
CA ASP A 116 7.91 -3.13 -15.56
C ASP A 116 6.78 -2.34 -14.87
N ALA A 117 5.70 -2.06 -15.60
CA ALA A 117 4.55 -1.35 -15.04
C ALA A 117 3.87 -2.17 -13.93
N ARG A 118 3.75 -3.50 -14.10
CA ARG A 118 3.24 -4.40 -13.04
C ARG A 118 4.14 -4.42 -11.81
N ASP A 119 5.45 -4.49 -12.00
CA ASP A 119 6.42 -4.51 -10.89
C ASP A 119 6.41 -3.19 -10.12
N VAL A 120 6.33 -2.05 -10.82
CA VAL A 120 6.17 -0.72 -10.23
C VAL A 120 4.85 -0.63 -9.47
N ALA A 121 3.73 -1.04 -10.08
CA ALA A 121 2.42 -1.03 -9.43
C ALA A 121 2.42 -1.90 -8.17
N ALA A 122 2.98 -3.11 -8.24
CA ALA A 122 3.11 -4.01 -7.10
C ALA A 122 3.89 -3.37 -5.95
N TYR A 123 4.99 -2.66 -6.25
CA TYR A 123 5.74 -1.91 -5.25
C TYR A 123 4.91 -0.79 -4.63
N LEU A 124 4.21 0.00 -5.42
CA LEU A 124 3.39 1.10 -4.91
C LEU A 124 2.31 0.59 -3.93
N TYR A 125 1.70 -0.56 -4.19
CA TYR A 125 0.74 -1.16 -3.26
C TYR A 125 1.35 -1.65 -1.94
N THR A 126 2.68 -1.75 -1.83
CA THR A 126 3.34 -1.99 -0.52
C THR A 126 3.41 -0.73 0.35
N LEU A 127 3.26 0.46 -0.22
CA LEU A 127 3.36 1.75 0.48
C LEU A 127 2.07 2.02 1.29
N ARG A 128 2.19 1.93 2.63
CA ARG A 128 1.08 2.03 3.61
C ARG A 128 1.26 3.19 4.55
#